data_33cab29caf091aedef5370531e644bc9
#
_entry.id   33cab29caf091aedef5370531e644bc9
#
_cell.length_a   1.000
_cell.length_b   1.000
_cell.length_c   1.000
_cell.angle_alpha   90.00
_cell.angle_beta   90.00
_cell.angle_gamma   90.00
#
_symmetry.space_group_name_H-M   'P 1'
#
loop_
_entity.id
_entity.type
_entity.pdbx_description
1 polymer ?
#
loop_
_entity_poly.entity_id
_entity_poly.type
_entity_poly.pdbx_seq_one_letter_code
_entity_poly.pdbx_strand_id
1 'polypeptide(L)'
;CADLLVRDIMSKKKNLVQITDIRLHDSYTFSHSVNVAVLATMLGNLCGYSKSKLQVITLGGLLHDIGKLAVPTSILNKSGALTADEFKIIRRHPIEGRRLLKELKSPLASILAIIAVQHHEHLDGSGYPYHVRGKSIHPYSRITAIADVYDALTSARSYKRAYKPNVVYQMMMKNSPGHFDMDRLRLFFDNVAIYPVGTVMKTQLGYAIVKKVVFGHTLAPIVIVFADKNGKLLPKPFGVNLAHCRRDAIQYVMDDVELLNFIRHTGIDPAVFLDDDLRAMKDYPRMGKHEI
;
A
#
# COMPACT_ATOMS: atom_id res chain seq x y z
N CYS A 1 4.97 3.59 22.59
CA CYS A 1 4.28 3.63 21.28
C CYS A 1 4.73 2.49 20.36
N ALA A 2 6.00 2.44 19.95
CA ALA A 2 6.50 1.40 19.03
C ALA A 2 6.28 -0.03 19.56
N ASP A 3 6.44 -0.27 20.85
CA ASP A 3 6.25 -1.59 21.46
C ASP A 3 4.78 -2.05 21.42
N LEU A 4 3.84 -1.15 21.62
CA LEU A 4 2.41 -1.42 21.49
C LEU A 4 2.04 -1.76 20.06
N LEU A 5 2.52 -0.97 19.08
CA LEU A 5 2.29 -1.20 17.66
C LEU A 5 2.86 -2.56 17.20
N VAL A 6 4.09 -2.89 17.62
CA VAL A 6 4.70 -4.19 17.32
C VAL A 6 3.89 -5.34 17.91
N ARG A 7 3.45 -5.24 19.18
CA ARG A 7 2.63 -6.29 19.81
C ARG A 7 1.32 -6.51 19.05
N ASP A 8 0.63 -5.42 18.68
CA ASP A 8 -0.65 -5.49 17.98
C ASP A 8 -0.49 -6.14 16.59
N ILE A 9 0.51 -5.72 15.81
CA ILE A 9 0.83 -6.31 14.50
C ILE A 9 1.19 -7.81 14.64
N MET A 10 1.99 -8.19 15.63
CA MET A 10 2.37 -9.59 15.83
C MET A 10 1.20 -10.47 16.28
N SER A 11 0.24 -9.92 17.06
CA SER A 11 -0.92 -10.68 17.55
C SER A 11 -1.98 -10.93 16.49
N LYS A 12 -2.12 -10.03 15.51
CA LYS A 12 -3.19 -10.03 14.51
C LYS A 12 -2.78 -10.70 13.18
N LYS A 13 -2.18 -11.88 13.23
CA LYS A 13 -1.74 -12.64 12.02
C LYS A 13 -2.79 -12.80 10.90
N LYS A 14 -4.10 -12.63 11.19
CA LYS A 14 -5.20 -12.81 10.23
C LYS A 14 -5.81 -11.52 9.67
N ASN A 15 -5.52 -10.35 10.25
CA ASN A 15 -6.24 -9.10 9.91
C ASN A 15 -5.33 -7.96 9.43
N LEU A 16 -4.15 -8.28 8.87
CA LEU A 16 -3.20 -7.26 8.38
C LEU A 16 -3.78 -6.37 7.27
N VAL A 17 -4.72 -6.89 6.49
CA VAL A 17 -5.42 -6.12 5.44
C VAL A 17 -6.22 -4.95 6.03
N GLN A 18 -6.77 -5.09 7.25
CA GLN A 18 -7.55 -4.03 7.92
C GLN A 18 -6.68 -2.94 8.55
N ILE A 19 -5.39 -3.21 8.82
CA ILE A 19 -4.48 -2.20 9.37
C ILE A 19 -4.19 -1.10 8.37
N THR A 20 -4.24 -1.39 7.07
CA THR A 20 -4.07 -0.38 6.02
C THR A 20 -5.22 0.63 5.93
N ASP A 21 -6.36 0.33 6.56
CA ASP A 21 -7.51 1.24 6.62
C ASP A 21 -7.45 2.22 7.82
N ILE A 22 -6.52 1.99 8.76
CA ILE A 22 -6.29 2.89 9.91
C ILE A 22 -5.37 4.03 9.47
N ARG A 23 -5.95 5.02 8.80
CA ARG A 23 -5.25 6.26 8.43
C ARG A 23 -5.65 7.37 9.39
N LEU A 24 -4.66 7.95 10.07
CA LEU A 24 -4.87 9.14 10.90
C LEU A 24 -4.98 10.36 9.98
N HIS A 25 -6.03 11.14 10.15
CA HIS A 25 -6.37 12.28 9.30
C HIS A 25 -5.72 13.61 9.72
N ASP A 26 -4.89 13.64 10.77
CA ASP A 26 -4.30 14.88 11.27
C ASP A 26 -2.84 15.08 10.81
N SER A 27 -2.52 16.27 10.39
CA SER A 27 -1.27 16.80 9.81
C SER A 27 -0.48 15.80 8.95
N TYR A 28 -0.45 16.00 7.64
CA TYR A 28 0.09 15.08 6.62
C TYR A 28 1.43 14.42 6.99
N THR A 29 2.41 15.19 7.50
CA THR A 29 3.76 14.64 7.80
C THR A 29 3.73 13.64 8.95
N PHE A 30 2.93 13.89 9.98
CA PHE A 30 2.82 12.99 11.14
C PHE A 30 2.09 11.70 10.75
N SER A 31 0.95 11.82 10.10
CA SER A 31 0.16 10.67 9.62
C SER A 31 0.97 9.79 8.69
N HIS A 32 1.72 10.38 7.75
CA HIS A 32 2.62 9.68 6.85
C HIS A 32 3.68 8.87 7.61
N SER A 33 4.38 9.48 8.55
CA SER A 33 5.41 8.78 9.34
C SER A 33 4.83 7.59 10.13
N VAL A 34 3.63 7.75 10.70
CA VAL A 34 2.93 6.66 11.40
C VAL A 34 2.52 5.55 10.42
N ASN A 35 1.95 5.90 9.28
CA ASN A 35 1.55 4.93 8.26
C ASN A 35 2.77 4.15 7.74
N VAL A 36 3.87 4.82 7.43
CA VAL A 36 5.13 4.19 7.01
C VAL A 36 5.65 3.25 8.09
N ALA A 37 5.61 3.64 9.37
CA ALA A 37 6.00 2.77 10.47
C ALA A 37 5.13 1.52 10.57
N VAL A 38 3.80 1.65 10.43
CA VAL A 38 2.85 0.51 10.43
C VAL A 38 3.16 -0.44 9.27
N LEU A 39 3.23 0.09 8.04
CA LEU A 39 3.46 -0.69 6.83
C LEU A 39 4.85 -1.37 6.83
N ALA A 40 5.90 -0.65 7.25
CA ALA A 40 7.24 -1.21 7.37
C ALA A 40 7.32 -2.31 8.43
N THR A 41 6.66 -2.13 9.58
CA THR A 41 6.59 -3.14 10.64
C THR A 41 5.84 -4.39 10.16
N MET A 42 4.72 -4.21 9.46
CA MET A 42 3.97 -5.29 8.85
C MET A 42 4.85 -6.08 7.86
N LEU A 43 5.52 -5.41 6.93
CA LEU A 43 6.41 -6.07 5.97
C LEU A 43 7.58 -6.73 6.66
N GLY A 44 8.16 -6.13 7.70
CA GLY A 44 9.21 -6.75 8.51
C GLY A 44 8.74 -8.02 9.21
N ASN A 45 7.52 -8.03 9.75
CA ASN A 45 6.92 -9.24 10.35
C ASN A 45 6.71 -10.35 9.33
N LEU A 46 6.23 -10.01 8.13
CA LEU A 46 6.10 -10.95 7.02
C LEU A 46 7.44 -11.52 6.56
N CYS A 47 8.52 -10.73 6.63
CA CYS A 47 9.89 -11.18 6.39
C CYS A 47 10.46 -12.05 7.53
N GLY A 48 9.72 -12.33 8.60
CA GLY A 48 10.15 -13.17 9.71
C GLY A 48 11.11 -12.48 10.69
N TYR A 49 11.18 -11.16 10.75
CA TYR A 49 12.03 -10.47 11.70
C TYR A 49 11.54 -10.61 13.14
N SER A 50 12.49 -10.77 14.07
CA SER A 50 12.21 -10.85 15.51
C SER A 50 11.61 -9.55 16.05
N LYS A 51 10.94 -9.62 17.21
CA LYS A 51 10.32 -8.45 17.87
C LYS A 51 11.29 -7.28 18.04
N SER A 52 12.56 -7.55 18.44
CA SER A 52 13.57 -6.49 18.61
C SER A 52 13.91 -5.81 17.28
N LYS A 53 14.02 -6.57 16.18
CA LYS A 53 14.24 -6.01 14.85
C LYS A 53 13.02 -5.23 14.34
N LEU A 54 11.81 -5.70 14.63
CA LEU A 54 10.57 -4.98 14.30
C LEU A 54 10.48 -3.64 15.02
N GLN A 55 10.89 -3.55 16.29
CA GLN A 55 10.96 -2.28 17.03
C GLN A 55 11.89 -1.27 16.32
N VAL A 56 13.06 -1.73 15.82
CA VAL A 56 13.98 -0.87 15.06
C VAL A 56 13.35 -0.41 13.75
N ILE A 57 12.69 -1.32 13.00
CA ILE A 57 12.00 -0.99 11.74
C ILE A 57 10.88 0.02 11.99
N THR A 58 10.09 -0.17 13.06
CA THR A 58 9.01 0.76 13.45
C THR A 58 9.55 2.16 13.73
N LEU A 59 10.60 2.25 14.55
CA LEU A 59 11.25 3.52 14.86
C LEU A 59 11.89 4.14 13.61
N GLY A 60 12.50 3.33 12.76
CA GLY A 60 13.04 3.76 11.48
C GLY A 60 11.98 4.37 10.56
N GLY A 61 10.81 3.72 10.44
CA GLY A 61 9.67 4.24 9.70
C GLY A 61 9.11 5.54 10.28
N LEU A 62 9.04 5.66 11.62
CA LEU A 62 8.60 6.90 12.28
C LEU A 62 9.56 8.06 12.05
N LEU A 63 10.87 7.79 11.97
CA LEU A 63 11.92 8.81 11.96
C LEU A 63 12.63 8.97 10.61
N HIS A 64 12.21 8.23 9.56
CA HIS A 64 12.88 8.25 8.26
C HIS A 64 13.00 9.66 7.68
N ASP A 65 11.98 10.47 7.90
CA ASP A 65 11.82 11.83 7.39
C ASP A 65 12.20 12.95 8.38
N ILE A 66 12.79 12.62 9.54
CA ILE A 66 13.11 13.60 10.60
C ILE A 66 13.97 14.77 10.07
N GLY A 67 14.77 14.54 9.05
CA GLY A 67 15.61 15.57 8.44
C GLY A 67 14.84 16.66 7.71
N LYS A 68 13.53 16.49 7.46
CA LYS A 68 12.66 17.55 6.95
C LYS A 68 12.55 18.74 7.90
N LEU A 69 12.89 18.57 9.18
CA LEU A 69 13.03 19.68 10.13
C LEU A 69 14.06 20.73 9.70
N ALA A 70 15.04 20.36 8.88
CA ALA A 70 16.03 21.28 8.33
C ALA A 70 15.60 21.95 7.02
N VAL A 71 14.43 21.59 6.47
CA VAL A 71 13.90 22.17 5.24
C VAL A 71 13.08 23.42 5.58
N PRO A 72 13.30 24.55 4.90
CA PRO A 72 12.46 25.75 5.10
C PRO A 72 10.99 25.45 4.93
N THR A 73 10.15 25.91 5.86
CA THR A 73 8.69 25.67 5.85
C THR A 73 8.01 26.23 4.60
N SER A 74 8.52 27.32 4.02
CA SER A 74 8.05 27.89 2.76
C SER A 74 8.22 26.94 1.57
N ILE A 75 9.23 26.07 1.59
CA ILE A 75 9.45 25.04 0.56
C ILE A 75 8.63 23.80 0.90
N LEU A 76 8.66 23.36 2.17
CA LEU A 76 7.98 22.15 2.61
C LEU A 76 6.45 22.23 2.41
N ASN A 77 5.86 23.41 2.68
CA ASN A 77 4.40 23.63 2.61
C ASN A 77 3.96 24.29 1.31
N LYS A 78 4.81 24.35 0.29
CA LYS A 78 4.47 24.96 -1.00
C LYS A 78 3.31 24.22 -1.66
N SER A 79 2.24 24.91 -2.00
CA SER A 79 1.05 24.34 -2.63
C SER A 79 1.19 24.03 -4.13
N GLY A 80 2.26 24.54 -4.78
CA GLY A 80 2.54 24.33 -6.20
C GLY A 80 3.72 23.40 -6.46
N ALA A 81 4.08 23.23 -7.74
CA ALA A 81 5.26 22.48 -8.13
C ALA A 81 6.54 23.11 -7.57
N LEU A 82 7.46 22.28 -7.11
CA LEU A 82 8.78 22.69 -6.66
C LEU A 82 9.65 23.07 -7.86
N THR A 83 10.44 24.12 -7.73
CA THR A 83 11.53 24.41 -8.68
C THR A 83 12.64 23.37 -8.53
N ALA A 84 13.54 23.30 -9.51
CA ALA A 84 14.69 22.38 -9.45
C ALA A 84 15.56 22.62 -8.22
N ASP A 85 15.74 23.87 -7.81
CA ASP A 85 16.56 24.22 -6.63
C ASP A 85 15.85 23.92 -5.31
N GLU A 86 14.54 24.19 -5.21
CA GLU A 86 13.73 23.79 -4.07
C GLU A 86 13.72 22.25 -3.90
N PHE A 87 13.65 21.52 -5.01
CA PHE A 87 13.73 20.07 -4.99
C PHE A 87 15.08 19.56 -4.51
N LYS A 88 16.20 20.22 -4.90
CA LYS A 88 17.53 19.91 -4.37
C LYS A 88 17.61 20.11 -2.85
N ILE A 89 16.98 21.17 -2.33
CA ILE A 89 16.93 21.43 -0.88
C ILE A 89 16.19 20.29 -0.16
N ILE A 90 15.00 19.89 -0.65
CA ILE A 90 14.25 18.78 -0.04
C ILE A 90 15.06 17.47 -0.11
N ARG A 91 15.73 17.17 -1.20
CA ARG A 91 16.55 15.94 -1.35
C ARG A 91 17.72 15.84 -0.36
N ARG A 92 18.01 16.88 0.42
CA ARG A 92 19.01 16.84 1.48
C ARG A 92 18.48 16.27 2.80
N HIS A 93 17.15 16.14 2.98
CA HIS A 93 16.59 15.65 4.25
C HIS A 93 17.13 14.28 4.69
N PRO A 94 17.49 13.31 3.82
CA PRO A 94 18.06 12.06 4.29
C PRO A 94 19.44 12.26 4.97
N ILE A 95 20.26 13.20 4.45
CA ILE A 95 21.56 13.56 5.03
C ILE A 95 21.36 14.24 6.38
N GLU A 96 20.45 15.21 6.45
CA GLU A 96 20.11 15.93 7.69
C GLU A 96 19.51 14.98 8.74
N GLY A 97 18.63 14.06 8.31
CA GLY A 97 18.08 13.01 9.18
C GLY A 97 19.17 12.12 9.76
N ARG A 98 20.14 11.69 8.94
CA ARG A 98 21.30 10.94 9.42
C ARG A 98 22.10 11.74 10.45
N ARG A 99 22.34 13.04 10.23
CA ARG A 99 23.04 13.92 11.14
C ARG A 99 22.33 14.00 12.50
N LEU A 100 21.04 14.33 12.49
CA LEU A 100 20.22 14.46 13.70
C LEU A 100 20.16 13.15 14.50
N LEU A 101 19.96 12.01 13.82
CA LEU A 101 19.84 10.71 14.49
C LEU A 101 21.15 10.22 15.07
N LYS A 102 22.30 10.60 14.50
CA LYS A 102 23.62 10.27 15.08
C LYS A 102 23.92 10.99 16.38
N GLU A 103 23.30 12.15 16.62
CA GLU A 103 23.44 12.91 17.87
C GLU A 103 22.65 12.28 19.04
N LEU A 104 21.77 11.32 18.76
CA LEU A 104 21.01 10.64 19.80
C LEU A 104 21.93 9.76 20.68
N LYS A 105 21.81 9.91 21.99
CA LYS A 105 22.46 9.03 22.98
C LYS A 105 21.68 7.69 23.09
N SER A 106 21.68 6.92 21.99
CA SER A 106 20.92 5.65 21.92
C SER A 106 21.75 4.60 21.19
N PRO A 107 21.73 3.34 21.64
CA PRO A 107 22.37 2.23 20.91
C PRO A 107 21.74 2.02 19.52
N LEU A 108 20.54 2.55 19.28
CA LEU A 108 19.87 2.45 17.99
C LEU A 108 20.21 3.60 17.04
N ALA A 109 20.93 4.64 17.50
CA ALA A 109 21.23 5.85 16.72
C ALA A 109 21.82 5.53 15.34
N SER A 110 22.80 4.63 15.28
CA SER A 110 23.48 4.27 14.04
C SER A 110 22.57 3.62 13.01
N ILE A 111 21.73 2.68 13.43
CA ILE A 111 20.84 1.97 12.52
C ILE A 111 19.67 2.85 12.06
N LEU A 112 19.13 3.70 12.93
CA LEU A 112 18.10 4.67 12.56
C LEU A 112 18.66 5.70 11.57
N ALA A 113 19.90 6.17 11.76
CA ALA A 113 20.57 7.07 10.83
C ALA A 113 20.82 6.42 9.45
N ILE A 114 21.07 5.10 9.40
CA ILE A 114 21.16 4.34 8.14
C ILE A 114 19.82 4.29 7.44
N ILE A 115 18.73 4.01 8.16
CA ILE A 115 17.37 3.98 7.56
C ILE A 115 17.03 5.36 6.99
N ALA A 116 17.22 6.43 7.77
CA ALA A 116 16.92 7.79 7.35
C ALA A 116 17.72 8.24 6.12
N VAL A 117 18.98 7.81 5.98
CA VAL A 117 19.79 8.24 4.84
C VAL A 117 19.59 7.38 3.59
N GLN A 118 19.08 6.16 3.73
CA GLN A 118 18.99 5.21 2.62
C GLN A 118 17.55 4.94 2.12
N HIS A 119 16.50 5.48 2.74
CA HIS A 119 15.12 5.15 2.35
C HIS A 119 14.74 5.62 0.94
N HIS A 120 15.49 6.54 0.35
CA HIS A 120 15.35 6.98 -1.04
C HIS A 120 16.43 6.41 -1.97
N GLU A 121 17.26 5.50 -1.50
CA GLU A 121 18.18 4.77 -2.39
C GLU A 121 17.44 3.69 -3.17
N HIS A 122 17.82 3.50 -4.43
CA HIS A 122 17.28 2.47 -5.31
C HIS A 122 18.29 1.35 -5.54
N LEU A 123 17.85 0.10 -5.73
CA LEU A 123 18.76 -1.03 -5.92
C LEU A 123 19.68 -0.88 -7.13
N ASP A 124 19.25 -0.16 -8.17
CA ASP A 124 20.05 0.16 -9.37
C ASP A 124 21.01 1.33 -9.18
N GLY A 125 20.94 2.03 -8.03
CA GLY A 125 21.74 3.22 -7.75
C GLY A 125 21.22 4.51 -8.37
N SER A 126 20.02 4.52 -8.95
CA SER A 126 19.39 5.75 -9.44
C SER A 126 18.79 6.62 -8.32
N GLY A 127 18.72 6.08 -7.08
CA GLY A 127 18.24 6.77 -5.89
C GLY A 127 19.18 7.88 -5.38
N TYR A 128 18.92 8.38 -4.20
CA TYR A 128 19.71 9.44 -3.54
C TYR A 128 19.77 9.22 -2.03
N PRO A 129 20.71 9.82 -1.27
CA PRO A 129 21.67 10.86 -1.69
C PRO A 129 23.02 10.32 -2.18
N TYR A 130 23.37 9.05 -1.91
CA TYR A 130 24.71 8.53 -2.16
C TYR A 130 24.80 7.55 -3.33
N HIS A 131 23.67 7.27 -4.02
CA HIS A 131 23.60 6.34 -5.14
C HIS A 131 24.11 4.93 -4.78
N VAL A 132 23.79 4.50 -3.56
CA VAL A 132 24.12 3.17 -3.05
C VAL A 132 23.36 2.10 -3.82
N ARG A 133 23.99 0.94 -4.09
CA ARG A 133 23.42 -0.10 -4.96
C ARG A 133 23.24 -1.44 -4.26
N GLY A 134 22.23 -2.16 -4.68
CA GLY A 134 22.05 -3.57 -4.38
C GLY A 134 22.17 -3.89 -2.89
N LYS A 135 23.02 -4.86 -2.53
CA LYS A 135 23.17 -5.34 -1.15
C LYS A 135 23.75 -4.31 -0.17
N SER A 136 24.35 -3.22 -0.66
CA SER A 136 24.86 -2.13 0.19
C SER A 136 23.74 -1.28 0.81
N ILE A 137 22.51 -1.33 0.26
CA ILE A 137 21.35 -0.74 0.90
C ILE A 137 20.89 -1.67 2.02
N HIS A 138 20.82 -1.14 3.25
CA HIS A 138 20.45 -1.94 4.43
C HIS A 138 19.05 -2.55 4.28
N PRO A 139 18.81 -3.81 4.70
CA PRO A 139 17.52 -4.47 4.56
C PRO A 139 16.33 -3.70 5.16
N TYR A 140 16.53 -2.99 6.27
CA TYR A 140 15.46 -2.17 6.88
C TYR A 140 15.15 -0.93 6.04
N SER A 141 16.15 -0.33 5.41
CA SER A 141 15.95 0.79 4.48
C SER A 141 15.15 0.37 3.25
N ARG A 142 15.37 -0.85 2.72
CA ARG A 142 14.59 -1.40 1.60
C ARG A 142 13.13 -1.63 1.98
N ILE A 143 12.85 -2.07 3.22
CA ILE A 143 11.51 -2.22 3.75
C ILE A 143 10.84 -0.85 3.89
N THR A 144 11.54 0.11 4.49
CA THR A 144 11.03 1.48 4.68
C THR A 144 10.73 2.15 3.34
N ALA A 145 11.60 1.99 2.31
CA ALA A 145 11.38 2.53 0.97
C ALA A 145 10.08 2.03 0.30
N ILE A 146 9.75 0.73 0.46
CA ILE A 146 8.49 0.16 -0.06
C ILE A 146 7.30 0.80 0.65
N ALA A 147 7.35 0.88 1.99
CA ALA A 147 6.28 1.45 2.80
C ALA A 147 6.07 2.94 2.53
N ASP A 148 7.15 3.71 2.42
CA ASP A 148 7.15 5.14 2.13
C ASP A 148 6.50 5.45 0.78
N VAL A 149 6.97 4.80 -0.29
CA VAL A 149 6.42 5.03 -1.64
C VAL A 149 4.96 4.60 -1.73
N TYR A 150 4.58 3.48 -1.11
CA TYR A 150 3.20 3.04 -1.09
C TYR A 150 2.29 4.05 -0.38
N ASP A 151 2.64 4.51 0.83
CA ASP A 151 1.85 5.51 1.54
C ASP A 151 1.81 6.84 0.80
N ALA A 152 2.95 7.30 0.26
CA ALA A 152 3.02 8.55 -0.51
C ALA A 152 2.12 8.54 -1.77
N LEU A 153 1.89 7.38 -2.37
CA LEU A 153 1.02 7.24 -3.54
C LEU A 153 -0.45 7.02 -3.18
N THR A 154 -0.73 6.31 -2.07
CA THR A 154 -2.11 5.97 -1.66
C THR A 154 -2.73 6.97 -0.68
N SER A 155 -1.97 7.93 -0.15
CA SER A 155 -2.47 9.01 0.71
C SER A 155 -2.78 10.26 -0.09
N ALA A 156 -3.95 10.91 0.21
CA ALA A 156 -4.29 12.19 -0.39
C ALA A 156 -3.39 13.30 0.18
N ARG A 157 -2.95 14.21 -0.68
CA ARG A 157 -2.21 15.42 -0.32
C ARG A 157 -3.01 16.65 -0.71
N SER A 158 -2.72 17.80 -0.11
CA SER A 158 -3.40 19.07 -0.40
C SER A 158 -3.45 19.43 -1.90
N TYR A 159 -2.50 18.88 -2.69
CA TYR A 159 -2.35 19.16 -4.13
C TYR A 159 -2.45 17.91 -5.02
N LYS A 160 -2.72 16.70 -4.45
CA LYS A 160 -2.76 15.45 -5.23
C LYS A 160 -3.77 14.47 -4.65
N ARG A 161 -4.67 13.97 -5.51
CA ARG A 161 -5.56 12.85 -5.14
C ARG A 161 -4.76 11.57 -4.90
N ALA A 162 -5.21 10.76 -3.95
CA ALA A 162 -4.69 9.42 -3.72
C ALA A 162 -4.90 8.54 -4.96
N TYR A 163 -3.91 7.76 -5.32
CA TYR A 163 -4.11 6.69 -6.31
C TYR A 163 -4.80 5.49 -5.66
N LYS A 164 -5.65 4.81 -6.42
CA LYS A 164 -6.24 3.54 -5.98
C LYS A 164 -5.13 2.47 -5.82
N PRO A 165 -5.22 1.56 -4.84
CA PRO A 165 -4.15 0.59 -4.56
C PRO A 165 -3.75 -0.29 -5.75
N ASN A 166 -4.70 -0.66 -6.63
CA ASN A 166 -4.43 -1.41 -7.85
C ASN A 166 -3.56 -0.61 -8.85
N VAL A 167 -3.72 0.70 -8.93
CA VAL A 167 -2.87 1.58 -9.75
C VAL A 167 -1.47 1.66 -9.15
N VAL A 168 -1.38 1.83 -7.83
CA VAL A 168 -0.09 1.86 -7.10
C VAL A 168 0.67 0.54 -7.26
N TYR A 169 -0.02 -0.60 -7.17
CA TYR A 169 0.55 -1.91 -7.46
C TYR A 169 1.21 -1.93 -8.85
N GLN A 170 0.49 -1.50 -9.89
CA GLN A 170 1.05 -1.46 -11.25
C GLN A 170 2.25 -0.52 -11.35
N MET A 171 2.18 0.67 -10.76
CA MET A 171 3.27 1.64 -10.78
C MET A 171 4.53 1.10 -10.10
N MET A 172 4.42 0.55 -8.89
CA MET A 172 5.55 0.02 -8.14
C MET A 172 6.13 -1.23 -8.80
N MET A 173 5.31 -2.13 -9.35
CA MET A 173 5.75 -3.33 -10.04
C MET A 173 6.47 -3.03 -11.37
N LYS A 174 6.06 -1.99 -12.12
CA LYS A 174 6.75 -1.58 -13.35
C LYS A 174 8.15 -1.01 -13.08
N ASN A 175 8.30 -0.26 -11.99
CA ASN A 175 9.58 0.37 -11.63
C ASN A 175 10.46 -0.53 -10.76
N SER A 176 9.98 -1.73 -10.42
CA SER A 176 10.58 -2.56 -9.39
C SER A 176 11.96 -3.13 -9.70
N PRO A 177 12.32 -3.55 -10.93
CA PRO A 177 13.62 -4.18 -11.18
C PRO A 177 14.80 -3.31 -10.78
N GLY A 178 14.65 -2.00 -10.89
CA GLY A 178 15.68 -1.04 -10.55
C GLY A 178 15.56 -0.44 -9.14
N HIS A 179 14.34 -0.23 -8.66
CA HIS A 179 14.12 0.58 -7.44
C HIS A 179 14.02 -0.28 -6.17
N PHE A 180 13.18 -1.33 -6.19
CA PHE A 180 12.81 -2.08 -5.01
C PHE A 180 13.39 -3.49 -4.95
N ASP A 181 13.45 -4.04 -3.74
CA ASP A 181 13.68 -5.45 -3.50
C ASP A 181 12.41 -6.22 -3.90
N MET A 182 12.50 -6.96 -5.02
CA MET A 182 11.34 -7.61 -5.65
C MET A 182 10.66 -8.64 -4.77
N ASP A 183 11.43 -9.41 -3.99
CA ASP A 183 10.86 -10.44 -3.13
C ASP A 183 10.06 -9.78 -2.00
N ARG A 184 10.58 -8.70 -1.42
CA ARG A 184 9.87 -7.90 -0.41
C ARG A 184 8.67 -7.18 -0.99
N LEU A 185 8.77 -6.64 -2.21
CA LEU A 185 7.68 -5.95 -2.87
C LEU A 185 6.52 -6.91 -3.20
N ARG A 186 6.81 -8.11 -3.68
CA ARG A 186 5.79 -9.15 -3.89
C ARG A 186 5.14 -9.55 -2.56
N LEU A 187 5.96 -9.86 -1.54
CA LEU A 187 5.46 -10.19 -0.21
C LEU A 187 4.58 -9.09 0.38
N PHE A 188 4.92 -7.81 0.14
CA PHE A 188 4.11 -6.68 0.54
C PHE A 188 2.74 -6.70 -0.13
N PHE A 189 2.69 -6.81 -1.46
CA PHE A 189 1.43 -6.79 -2.19
C PHE A 189 0.60 -8.06 -2.05
N ASP A 190 1.20 -9.20 -1.71
CA ASP A 190 0.46 -10.41 -1.35
C ASP A 190 -0.31 -10.25 -0.01
N ASN A 191 0.00 -9.21 0.76
CA ASN A 191 -0.54 -8.97 2.09
C ASN A 191 -1.18 -7.57 2.29
N VAL A 192 -1.21 -6.75 1.24
CA VAL A 192 -1.90 -5.46 1.21
C VAL A 192 -3.04 -5.54 0.20
N ALA A 193 -4.20 -5.03 0.56
CA ALA A 193 -5.39 -5.07 -0.30
C ALA A 193 -5.16 -4.28 -1.59
N ILE A 194 -4.93 -4.99 -2.70
CA ILE A 194 -4.84 -4.37 -4.04
C ILE A 194 -6.24 -3.96 -4.53
N TYR A 195 -7.24 -4.76 -4.19
CA TYR A 195 -8.65 -4.48 -4.41
C TYR A 195 -9.37 -4.50 -3.07
N PRO A 196 -9.49 -3.36 -2.37
CA PRO A 196 -10.21 -3.26 -1.09
C PRO A 196 -11.68 -3.72 -1.22
N VAL A 197 -12.27 -4.13 -0.10
CA VAL A 197 -13.72 -4.39 -0.02
C VAL A 197 -14.48 -3.15 -0.49
N GLY A 198 -15.54 -3.35 -1.29
CA GLY A 198 -16.28 -2.26 -1.91
C GLY A 198 -15.75 -1.82 -3.27
N THR A 199 -14.57 -2.29 -3.71
CA THR A 199 -14.07 -1.99 -5.06
C THR A 199 -15.00 -2.60 -6.10
N VAL A 200 -15.54 -1.77 -7.00
CA VAL A 200 -16.36 -2.21 -8.14
C VAL A 200 -15.46 -2.38 -9.36
N MET A 201 -15.64 -3.50 -10.05
CA MET A 201 -14.83 -3.87 -11.21
C MET A 201 -15.63 -4.57 -12.29
N LYS A 202 -15.14 -4.49 -13.52
CA LYS A 202 -15.60 -5.32 -14.62
C LYS A 202 -14.73 -6.57 -14.70
N THR A 203 -15.40 -7.71 -14.73
CA THR A 203 -14.77 -9.03 -14.86
C THR A 203 -15.22 -9.69 -16.16
N GLN A 204 -14.64 -10.83 -16.51
CA GLN A 204 -15.11 -11.65 -17.62
C GLN A 204 -16.54 -12.20 -17.40
N LEU A 205 -17.01 -12.24 -16.14
CA LEU A 205 -18.34 -12.71 -15.78
C LEU A 205 -19.39 -11.60 -15.76
N GLY A 206 -18.97 -10.33 -15.71
CA GLY A 206 -19.83 -9.17 -15.61
C GLY A 206 -19.30 -8.16 -14.58
N TYR A 207 -20.15 -7.26 -14.11
CA TYR A 207 -19.79 -6.27 -13.09
C TYR A 207 -19.89 -6.90 -11.71
N ALA A 208 -18.87 -6.66 -10.91
CA ALA A 208 -18.70 -7.28 -9.61
C ALA A 208 -18.19 -6.28 -8.57
N ILE A 209 -18.51 -6.53 -7.30
CA ILE A 209 -17.99 -5.79 -6.16
C ILE A 209 -17.16 -6.71 -5.27
N VAL A 210 -16.02 -6.23 -4.78
CA VAL A 210 -15.17 -7.00 -3.88
C VAL A 210 -15.85 -7.16 -2.52
N LYS A 211 -16.15 -8.39 -2.15
CA LYS A 211 -16.74 -8.77 -0.86
C LYS A 211 -15.70 -9.09 0.19
N LYS A 212 -14.59 -9.74 -0.22
CA LYS A 212 -13.54 -10.16 0.70
C LYS A 212 -12.18 -10.21 0.01
N VAL A 213 -11.17 -9.64 0.66
CA VAL A 213 -9.77 -9.81 0.26
C VAL A 213 -9.23 -11.11 0.84
N VAL A 214 -8.54 -11.91 0.02
CA VAL A 214 -7.94 -13.18 0.43
C VAL A 214 -6.45 -12.95 0.71
N PHE A 215 -6.03 -13.21 1.93
CA PHE A 215 -4.65 -13.09 2.35
C PHE A 215 -3.75 -14.04 1.55
N GLY A 216 -2.61 -13.57 1.04
CA GLY A 216 -1.73 -14.31 0.14
C GLY A 216 -2.20 -14.36 -1.33
N HIS A 217 -3.42 -13.88 -1.62
CA HIS A 217 -4.02 -13.83 -2.96
C HIS A 217 -4.75 -12.52 -3.22
N THR A 218 -4.17 -11.40 -2.85
CA THR A 218 -4.81 -10.08 -2.90
C THR A 218 -5.15 -9.60 -4.31
N LEU A 219 -4.51 -10.19 -5.34
CA LEU A 219 -4.84 -9.99 -6.76
C LEU A 219 -6.11 -10.73 -7.20
N ALA A 220 -6.60 -11.67 -6.40
CA ALA A 220 -7.74 -12.51 -6.75
C ALA A 220 -8.76 -12.54 -5.59
N PRO A 221 -9.47 -11.44 -5.33
CA PRO A 221 -10.42 -11.33 -4.23
C PRO A 221 -11.65 -12.22 -4.46
N ILE A 222 -12.45 -12.40 -3.41
CA ILE A 222 -13.80 -12.91 -3.51
C ILE A 222 -14.71 -11.72 -3.86
N VAL A 223 -15.49 -11.88 -4.93
CA VAL A 223 -16.39 -10.83 -5.45
C VAL A 223 -17.83 -11.33 -5.50
N ILE A 224 -18.77 -10.40 -5.52
CA ILE A 224 -20.16 -10.65 -5.88
C ILE A 224 -20.38 -10.08 -7.27
N VAL A 225 -20.73 -10.93 -8.23
CA VAL A 225 -21.17 -10.53 -9.58
C VAL A 225 -22.64 -10.16 -9.49
N PHE A 226 -22.96 -8.90 -9.77
CA PHE A 226 -24.31 -8.34 -9.61
C PHE A 226 -24.95 -7.85 -10.91
N ALA A 227 -24.15 -7.70 -11.98
CA ALA A 227 -24.67 -7.37 -13.31
C ALA A 227 -23.93 -8.16 -14.40
N ASP A 228 -24.55 -8.35 -15.53
CA ASP A 228 -23.97 -9.01 -16.69
C ASP A 228 -22.88 -8.14 -17.38
N LYS A 229 -22.30 -8.64 -18.47
CA LYS A 229 -21.26 -7.92 -19.23
C LYS A 229 -21.73 -6.61 -19.86
N ASN A 230 -23.04 -6.45 -20.02
CA ASN A 230 -23.68 -5.26 -20.60
C ASN A 230 -24.15 -4.27 -19.54
N GLY A 231 -23.97 -4.60 -18.24
CA GLY A 231 -24.40 -3.76 -17.11
C GLY A 231 -25.86 -3.99 -16.68
N LYS A 232 -26.57 -4.96 -17.25
CA LYS A 232 -27.91 -5.32 -16.81
C LYS A 232 -27.84 -6.10 -15.49
N LEU A 233 -28.59 -5.65 -14.49
CA LEU A 233 -28.62 -6.28 -13.18
C LEU A 233 -29.09 -7.75 -13.28
N LEU A 234 -28.41 -8.61 -12.53
CA LEU A 234 -28.76 -10.01 -12.43
C LEU A 234 -29.96 -10.19 -11.47
N PRO A 235 -30.94 -11.03 -11.82
CA PRO A 235 -32.04 -11.35 -10.90
C PRO A 235 -31.57 -11.96 -9.57
N LYS A 236 -30.44 -12.66 -9.60
CA LYS A 236 -29.78 -13.27 -8.44
C LYS A 236 -28.26 -13.03 -8.54
N PRO A 237 -27.70 -12.08 -7.80
CA PRO A 237 -26.25 -11.91 -7.69
C PRO A 237 -25.59 -13.18 -7.12
N PHE A 238 -24.34 -13.43 -7.50
CA PHE A 238 -23.60 -14.62 -7.04
C PHE A 238 -22.15 -14.33 -6.69
N GLY A 239 -21.63 -15.08 -5.71
CA GLY A 239 -20.26 -14.95 -5.24
C GLY A 239 -19.26 -15.76 -6.08
N VAL A 240 -18.09 -15.21 -6.33
CA VAL A 240 -16.99 -15.87 -7.05
C VAL A 240 -15.68 -15.62 -6.34
N ASN A 241 -14.91 -16.70 -6.15
CA ASN A 241 -13.51 -16.57 -5.74
C ASN A 241 -12.64 -16.47 -7.00
N LEU A 242 -12.11 -15.28 -7.28
CA LEU A 242 -11.31 -15.04 -8.48
C LEU A 242 -9.99 -15.82 -8.49
N ALA A 243 -9.53 -16.38 -7.37
CA ALA A 243 -8.37 -17.27 -7.34
C ALA A 243 -8.60 -18.58 -8.12
N HIS A 244 -9.85 -18.96 -8.36
CA HIS A 244 -10.22 -20.12 -9.16
C HIS A 244 -10.51 -19.78 -10.63
N CYS A 245 -10.41 -18.51 -11.00
CA CYS A 245 -10.60 -18.01 -12.35
C CYS A 245 -9.28 -17.84 -13.10
N ARG A 246 -9.36 -17.54 -14.41
CA ARG A 246 -8.18 -17.19 -15.19
C ARG A 246 -7.50 -15.93 -14.63
N ARG A 247 -6.18 -15.78 -14.90
CA ARG A 247 -5.39 -14.63 -14.43
C ARG A 247 -5.89 -13.28 -14.96
N ASP A 248 -6.60 -13.26 -16.06
CA ASP A 248 -7.20 -12.12 -16.74
C ASP A 248 -8.70 -11.92 -16.41
N ALA A 249 -9.19 -12.57 -15.35
CA ALA A 249 -10.60 -12.47 -14.94
C ALA A 249 -11.05 -11.03 -14.66
N ILE A 250 -10.17 -10.18 -14.13
CA ILE A 250 -10.42 -8.76 -13.91
C ILE A 250 -10.01 -7.99 -15.16
N GLN A 251 -10.97 -7.33 -15.81
CA GLN A 251 -10.72 -6.51 -16.99
C GLN A 251 -10.26 -5.11 -16.60
N TYR A 252 -10.99 -4.44 -15.72
CA TYR A 252 -10.61 -3.14 -15.14
C TYR A 252 -11.38 -2.86 -13.84
N VAL A 253 -10.87 -1.90 -13.07
CA VAL A 253 -11.53 -1.35 -11.88
C VAL A 253 -12.25 -0.07 -12.28
N MET A 254 -13.55 0.04 -11.99
CA MET A 254 -14.32 1.24 -12.29
C MET A 254 -13.75 2.44 -11.54
N ASP A 255 -13.64 3.57 -12.23
CA ASP A 255 -13.35 4.83 -11.57
C ASP A 255 -14.64 5.42 -10.93
N ASP A 256 -14.50 6.55 -10.23
CA ASP A 256 -15.61 7.14 -9.50
C ASP A 256 -16.69 7.72 -10.43
N VAL A 257 -16.30 8.16 -11.64
CA VAL A 257 -17.23 8.69 -12.66
C VAL A 257 -18.02 7.54 -13.29
N GLU A 258 -17.32 6.48 -13.65
CA GLU A 258 -17.95 5.26 -14.19
C GLU A 258 -18.93 4.64 -13.20
N LEU A 259 -18.55 4.58 -11.91
CA LEU A 259 -19.41 4.08 -10.85
C LEU A 259 -20.65 4.95 -10.67
N LEU A 260 -20.50 6.28 -10.62
CA LEU A 260 -21.64 7.20 -10.53
C LEU A 260 -22.57 7.09 -11.72
N ASN A 261 -22.03 6.95 -12.94
CA ASN A 261 -22.84 6.75 -14.14
C ASN A 261 -23.58 5.41 -14.10
N PHE A 262 -22.93 4.35 -13.62
CA PHE A 262 -23.56 3.04 -13.42
C PHE A 262 -24.74 3.14 -12.44
N ILE A 263 -24.55 3.78 -11.28
CA ILE A 263 -25.58 4.00 -10.27
C ILE A 263 -26.76 4.79 -10.85
N ARG A 264 -26.48 5.88 -11.58
CA ARG A 264 -27.53 6.69 -12.23
C ARG A 264 -28.35 5.89 -13.25
N HIS A 265 -27.68 5.02 -14.02
CA HIS A 265 -28.35 4.22 -15.05
C HIS A 265 -29.16 3.07 -14.46
N THR A 266 -28.66 2.41 -13.42
CA THR A 266 -29.30 1.22 -12.83
C THR A 266 -30.22 1.54 -11.64
N GLY A 267 -30.06 2.72 -11.02
CA GLY A 267 -30.74 3.09 -9.77
C GLY A 267 -30.22 2.34 -8.53
N ILE A 268 -29.14 1.56 -8.64
CA ILE A 268 -28.63 0.71 -7.56
C ILE A 268 -27.17 1.04 -7.26
N ASP A 269 -26.87 1.32 -5.99
CA ASP A 269 -25.49 1.37 -5.48
C ASP A 269 -25.02 -0.08 -5.24
N PRO A 270 -23.92 -0.52 -5.91
CA PRO A 270 -23.39 -1.86 -5.70
C PRO A 270 -23.03 -2.19 -4.24
N ALA A 271 -22.83 -1.18 -3.39
CA ALA A 271 -22.54 -1.38 -1.97
C ALA A 271 -23.63 -2.17 -1.23
N VAL A 272 -24.89 -2.15 -1.70
CA VAL A 272 -25.99 -2.95 -1.11
C VAL A 272 -25.70 -4.44 -1.12
N PHE A 273 -24.85 -4.93 -2.05
CA PHE A 273 -24.49 -6.35 -2.12
C PHE A 273 -23.41 -6.75 -1.09
N LEU A 274 -22.86 -5.80 -0.35
CA LEU A 274 -21.90 -6.10 0.71
C LEU A 274 -22.57 -6.65 1.98
N ASP A 275 -23.84 -6.34 2.21
CA ASP A 275 -24.58 -6.74 3.41
C ASP A 275 -25.14 -8.18 3.33
N ASP A 276 -25.16 -8.77 2.12
CA ASP A 276 -25.62 -10.15 1.93
C ASP A 276 -24.75 -11.16 2.69
N ASP A 277 -25.42 -12.01 3.49
CA ASP A 277 -24.76 -12.99 4.36
C ASP A 277 -23.95 -14.01 3.52
N LEU A 278 -22.65 -14.12 3.77
CA LEU A 278 -21.74 -15.04 3.08
C LEU A 278 -22.16 -16.54 3.17
N ARG A 279 -23.16 -16.87 4.00
CA ARG A 279 -23.70 -18.23 4.15
C ARG A 279 -24.35 -18.76 2.87
N ALA A 280 -24.87 -17.87 2.02
CA ALA A 280 -25.43 -18.23 0.72
C ALA A 280 -24.36 -18.63 -0.33
N MET A 281 -23.07 -18.42 -0.04
CA MET A 281 -21.96 -18.72 -0.97
C MET A 281 -21.53 -20.20 -0.99
N LYS A 282 -22.08 -21.08 -0.11
CA LYS A 282 -21.65 -22.48 -0.03
C LYS A 282 -22.07 -23.36 -1.22
N ASP A 283 -23.04 -22.93 -2.00
CA ASP A 283 -23.69 -23.76 -3.04
C ASP A 283 -23.34 -23.36 -4.49
N TYR A 284 -22.26 -22.60 -4.72
CA TYR A 284 -21.87 -22.29 -6.09
C TYR A 284 -21.01 -23.38 -6.69
N PRO A 285 -21.40 -23.91 -7.86
CA PRO A 285 -20.65 -24.96 -8.53
C PRO A 285 -19.21 -24.47 -8.80
N ARG A 286 -18.24 -25.32 -8.49
CA ARG A 286 -16.87 -25.14 -8.99
C ARG A 286 -16.99 -25.19 -10.51
N MET A 287 -16.91 -24.03 -11.18
CA MET A 287 -16.88 -24.02 -12.64
C MET A 287 -15.72 -24.89 -13.07
N GLY A 288 -16.02 -25.91 -13.86
CA GLY A 288 -15.04 -26.85 -14.38
C GLY A 288 -13.96 -26.08 -15.15
N LYS A 289 -12.73 -26.59 -15.15
CA LYS A 289 -11.56 -25.98 -15.82
C LYS A 289 -11.76 -25.71 -17.33
N HIS A 290 -12.91 -26.05 -17.91
CA HIS A 290 -13.19 -26.04 -19.35
C HIS A 290 -14.30 -25.06 -19.80
N GLU A 291 -14.94 -24.32 -18.89
CA GLU A 291 -16.10 -23.45 -19.26
C GLU A 291 -15.87 -21.93 -19.04
N ILE A 292 -14.59 -21.50 -18.92
CA ILE A 292 -14.26 -20.05 -18.87
C ILE A 292 -13.14 -19.74 -19.86
#